data_03477e13a15f965e6cfcafade8811e2b
#
_entry.id   03477e13a15f965e6cfcafade8811e2b
#
_cell.length_a   1.000
_cell.length_b   1.000
_cell.length_c   1.000
_cell.angle_alpha   90.00
_cell.angle_beta   90.00
_cell.angle_gamma   90.00
#
_symmetry.space_group_name_H-M   'P 1'
#
loop_
_entity.id
_entity.type
_entity.pdbx_description
1 polymer ?
#
loop_
_entity_poly.entity_id
_entity_poly.type
_entity_poly.pdbx_seq_one_letter_code
_entity_poly.pdbx_strand_id
1 'polypeptide(L)'
;MKLTRRNLILLAATIGIAAGPATAYAADVLNVGAYPTNPPFEYKNESGTFEGFEVDIVNEAAKRVGMTTDIADLGFQALFAATTSKRIDVAISSITITPERLKSQSFTQPYYDSDMGIATKTDSAVSTEADLKGKIVGVLSGSTGETWVKGHQEADGFSDVKGYDTQQNLLLDLSAGRVDAAVSDIPGMEYSFTKMKDLKVKQRIKTGEQYGLMMTKDHPLLGKLNDALTAMKKDGTLAAIHKKWFGSDAPADSSTVKEMPLPKA
;
A
#
# COMPACT_ATOMS: atom_id res chain seq x y z
N MET A 1 79.78 -15.00 53.49
CA MET A 1 78.43 -14.46 53.59
C MET A 1 77.87 -14.32 52.20
N LYS A 2 77.04 -15.27 51.71
CA LYS A 2 76.52 -15.26 50.33
C LYS A 2 74.93 -15.27 50.41
N LEU A 3 74.36 -14.18 49.91
CA LEU A 3 72.90 -14.08 49.78
C LEU A 3 72.39 -14.83 48.52
N THR A 4 71.50 -15.71 48.71
CA THR A 4 70.82 -16.42 47.64
C THR A 4 69.61 -15.65 47.17
N ARG A 5 69.53 -15.41 45.86
CA ARG A 5 68.33 -14.80 45.17
C ARG A 5 67.23 -15.86 44.97
N ARG A 6 66.02 -15.61 45.52
CA ARG A 6 64.85 -16.38 45.25
C ARG A 6 64.12 -15.77 44.08
N ASN A 7 63.98 -16.54 42.99
CA ASN A 7 63.19 -16.18 41.83
C ASN A 7 61.68 -16.25 42.13
N LEU A 8 60.98 -15.13 42.00
CA LEU A 8 59.52 -15.09 41.97
C LEU A 8 59.10 -15.25 40.51
N ILE A 9 58.42 -16.38 40.21
CA ILE A 9 57.75 -16.59 38.93
C ILE A 9 56.33 -16.07 39.05
N LEU A 10 56.04 -14.93 38.35
CA LEU A 10 54.64 -14.45 38.18
C LEU A 10 53.99 -15.25 37.07
N LEU A 11 52.97 -16.02 37.42
CA LEU A 11 52.10 -16.71 36.46
C LEU A 11 51.02 -15.74 36.02
N ALA A 12 51.17 -15.15 34.80
CA ALA A 12 50.11 -14.35 34.18
C ALA A 12 49.09 -15.27 33.52
N ALA A 13 47.91 -15.38 34.14
CA ALA A 13 46.75 -16.09 33.56
C ALA A 13 46.09 -15.18 32.49
N THR A 14 46.36 -15.46 31.25
CA THR A 14 45.63 -14.85 30.12
C THR A 14 44.26 -15.50 30.01
N ILE A 15 43.20 -14.77 30.41
CA ILE A 15 41.80 -15.15 30.12
C ILE A 15 41.56 -14.82 28.64
N GLY A 16 41.66 -15.83 27.78
CA GLY A 16 41.25 -15.74 26.39
C GLY A 16 39.73 -15.70 26.30
N ILE A 17 39.14 -14.54 26.04
CA ILE A 17 37.75 -14.41 25.64
C ILE A 17 37.64 -15.01 24.25
N ALA A 18 37.11 -16.25 24.18
CA ALA A 18 36.73 -16.86 22.92
C ALA A 18 35.47 -16.13 22.40
N ALA A 19 35.67 -15.14 21.55
CA ALA A 19 34.59 -14.60 20.72
C ALA A 19 34.20 -15.71 19.74
N GLY A 20 33.16 -16.45 20.04
CA GLY A 20 32.53 -17.39 19.11
C GLY A 20 32.04 -16.62 17.86
N PRO A 21 32.08 -17.24 16.67
CA PRO A 21 31.54 -16.59 15.49
C PRO A 21 30.06 -16.27 15.73
N ALA A 22 29.70 -14.99 15.72
CA ALA A 22 28.30 -14.59 15.67
C ALA A 22 27.80 -15.06 14.29
N THR A 23 27.03 -16.16 14.28
CA THR A 23 26.27 -16.55 13.10
C THR A 23 25.28 -15.44 12.82
N ALA A 24 25.60 -14.56 11.88
CA ALA A 24 24.61 -13.66 11.32
C ALA A 24 23.55 -14.53 10.63
N TYR A 25 22.41 -14.75 11.30
CA TYR A 25 21.23 -15.27 10.64
C TYR A 25 20.82 -14.23 9.59
N ALA A 26 20.81 -14.64 8.31
CA ALA A 26 20.19 -13.82 7.30
C ALA A 26 18.72 -13.62 7.72
N ALA A 27 18.26 -12.36 7.73
CA ALA A 27 16.87 -12.08 8.04
C ALA A 27 15.99 -12.78 6.99
N ASP A 28 14.88 -13.39 7.43
CA ASP A 28 13.88 -13.94 6.52
C ASP A 28 13.38 -12.83 5.58
N VAL A 29 13.05 -13.19 4.34
CA VAL A 29 12.57 -12.24 3.33
C VAL A 29 11.05 -12.32 3.23
N LEU A 30 10.39 -11.15 3.32
CA LEU A 30 8.99 -10.98 3.03
C LEU A 30 8.84 -10.62 1.55
N ASN A 31 8.24 -11.52 0.76
CA ASN A 31 8.00 -11.27 -0.66
C ASN A 31 6.76 -10.38 -0.83
N VAL A 32 6.97 -9.18 -1.35
CA VAL A 32 5.91 -8.16 -1.52
C VAL A 32 5.62 -7.98 -3.00
N GLY A 33 4.35 -7.94 -3.38
CA GLY A 33 3.92 -7.49 -4.69
C GLY A 33 3.42 -6.06 -4.62
N ALA A 34 3.85 -5.21 -5.55
CA ALA A 34 3.43 -3.83 -5.63
C ALA A 34 3.13 -3.41 -7.07
N TYR A 35 2.10 -2.59 -7.23
CA TYR A 35 1.80 -1.95 -8.50
C TYR A 35 2.73 -0.74 -8.69
N PRO A 36 3.44 -0.60 -9.85
CA PRO A 36 4.59 0.31 -9.94
C PRO A 36 4.25 1.77 -10.22
N THR A 37 2.96 2.14 -10.34
CA THR A 37 2.56 3.48 -10.83
C THR A 37 1.37 4.09 -10.06
N ASN A 38 1.36 3.98 -8.73
CA ASN A 38 0.30 4.51 -7.86
C ASN A 38 0.85 5.52 -6.81
N PRO A 39 1.50 6.61 -7.23
CA PRO A 39 1.96 7.62 -6.27
C PRO A 39 0.77 8.32 -5.59
N PRO A 40 0.88 8.69 -4.31
CA PRO A 40 2.06 8.61 -3.45
C PRO A 40 2.16 7.31 -2.64
N PHE A 41 1.34 6.28 -2.94
CA PHE A 41 1.26 5.05 -2.15
C PHE A 41 2.42 4.10 -2.44
N GLU A 42 2.58 3.69 -3.69
CA GLU A 42 3.70 2.88 -4.17
C GLU A 42 3.98 3.18 -5.65
N TYR A 43 5.23 3.41 -5.96
CA TYR A 43 5.66 3.66 -7.34
C TYR A 43 7.17 3.45 -7.49
N LYS A 44 7.62 3.27 -8.72
CA LYS A 44 9.05 3.25 -9.02
C LYS A 44 9.55 4.66 -9.30
N ASN A 45 10.63 5.02 -8.61
CA ASN A 45 11.35 6.25 -8.89
C ASN A 45 12.22 6.14 -10.16
N GLU A 46 12.94 7.19 -10.51
CA GLU A 46 13.79 7.23 -11.70
C GLU A 46 14.89 6.16 -11.73
N SER A 47 15.34 5.68 -10.57
CA SER A 47 16.29 4.58 -10.45
C SER A 47 15.67 3.19 -10.57
N GLY A 48 14.33 3.09 -10.70
CA GLY A 48 13.59 1.85 -10.74
C GLY A 48 13.34 1.22 -9.37
N THR A 49 13.65 1.93 -8.27
CA THR A 49 13.42 1.48 -6.90
C THR A 49 12.01 1.85 -6.45
N PHE A 50 11.33 0.93 -5.77
CA PHE A 50 10.05 1.23 -5.16
C PHE A 50 10.17 2.21 -4.01
N GLU A 51 9.29 3.21 -3.98
CA GLU A 51 9.09 4.14 -2.89
C GLU A 51 7.62 4.51 -2.76
N GLY A 52 7.22 5.07 -1.61
CA GLY A 52 5.83 5.47 -1.37
C GLY A 52 5.39 5.21 0.07
N PHE A 53 4.20 5.68 0.37
CA PHE A 53 3.57 5.54 1.68
C PHE A 53 3.45 4.07 2.11
N GLU A 54 2.95 3.21 1.24
CA GLU A 54 2.78 1.79 1.53
C GLU A 54 4.10 1.02 1.53
N VAL A 55 5.08 1.48 0.72
CA VAL A 55 6.43 0.91 0.73
C VAL A 55 7.10 1.15 2.09
N ASP A 56 6.99 2.37 2.63
CA ASP A 56 7.50 2.68 3.98
C ASP A 56 6.78 1.84 5.05
N ILE A 57 5.46 1.67 4.94
CA ILE A 57 4.67 0.86 5.89
C ILE A 57 5.12 -0.60 5.88
N VAL A 58 5.19 -1.22 4.70
CA VAL A 58 5.52 -2.66 4.63
C VAL A 58 6.97 -2.93 5.04
N ASN A 59 7.89 -2.03 4.70
CA ASN A 59 9.30 -2.12 5.11
C ASN A 59 9.45 -2.03 6.64
N GLU A 60 8.77 -1.06 7.26
CA GLU A 60 8.83 -0.92 8.72
C GLU A 60 8.13 -2.08 9.43
N ALA A 61 6.98 -2.56 8.91
CA ALA A 61 6.29 -3.71 9.45
C ALA A 61 7.16 -4.98 9.36
N ALA A 62 7.80 -5.24 8.22
CA ALA A 62 8.73 -6.35 8.04
C ALA A 62 9.91 -6.27 9.01
N LYS A 63 10.53 -5.11 9.14
CA LYS A 63 11.64 -4.86 10.07
C LYS A 63 11.25 -5.17 11.52
N ARG A 64 10.03 -4.80 11.96
CA ARG A 64 9.54 -5.07 13.32
C ARG A 64 9.32 -6.55 13.60
N VAL A 65 9.11 -7.35 12.57
CA VAL A 65 9.00 -8.81 12.71
C VAL A 65 10.29 -9.56 12.40
N GLY A 66 11.42 -8.83 12.24
CA GLY A 66 12.75 -9.39 12.01
C GLY A 66 13.01 -9.83 10.55
N MET A 67 12.22 -9.30 9.60
CA MET A 67 12.32 -9.62 8.16
C MET A 67 12.83 -8.43 7.34
N THR A 68 13.32 -8.72 6.14
CA THR A 68 13.56 -7.74 5.07
C THR A 68 12.49 -7.91 3.99
N THR A 69 12.34 -6.93 3.11
CA THR A 69 11.37 -6.99 1.99
C THR A 69 12.08 -7.22 0.67
N ASP A 70 11.46 -8.01 -0.22
CA ASP A 70 11.75 -8.05 -1.66
C ASP A 70 10.48 -7.66 -2.41
N ILE A 71 10.52 -6.54 -3.16
CA ILE A 71 9.32 -5.95 -3.76
C ILE A 71 9.31 -6.20 -5.26
N ALA A 72 8.40 -7.08 -5.69
CA ALA A 72 8.18 -7.42 -7.09
C ALA A 72 7.16 -6.47 -7.74
N ASP A 73 7.46 -6.08 -9.00
CA ASP A 73 6.58 -5.32 -9.88
C ASP A 73 5.47 -6.22 -10.44
N LEU A 74 4.23 -5.90 -10.13
CA LEU A 74 3.05 -6.65 -10.59
C LEU A 74 1.92 -5.70 -10.98
N GLY A 75 1.22 -5.99 -12.08
CA GLY A 75 -0.02 -5.29 -12.41
C GLY A 75 -1.09 -5.51 -11.34
N PHE A 76 -2.00 -4.54 -11.17
CA PHE A 76 -2.98 -4.53 -10.08
C PHE A 76 -3.78 -5.85 -9.97
N GLN A 77 -4.34 -6.34 -11.07
CA GLN A 77 -5.07 -7.62 -11.08
C GLN A 77 -4.18 -8.83 -10.76
N ALA A 78 -2.91 -8.78 -11.18
CA ALA A 78 -1.97 -9.87 -10.96
C ALA A 78 -1.60 -10.07 -9.47
N LEU A 79 -1.74 -9.02 -8.65
CA LEU A 79 -1.51 -9.08 -7.20
C LEU A 79 -2.40 -10.13 -6.52
N PHE A 80 -3.68 -10.20 -6.90
CA PHE A 80 -4.64 -11.14 -6.31
C PHE A 80 -4.29 -12.60 -6.63
N ALA A 81 -3.89 -12.88 -7.87
CA ALA A 81 -3.44 -14.22 -8.26
C ALA A 81 -2.11 -14.57 -7.61
N ALA A 82 -1.19 -13.61 -7.48
CA ALA A 82 0.12 -13.82 -6.88
C ALA A 82 0.04 -14.12 -5.37
N THR A 83 -0.86 -13.46 -4.64
CA THR A 83 -1.12 -13.79 -3.22
C THR A 83 -1.79 -15.15 -3.09
N THR A 84 -2.83 -15.45 -3.88
CA THR A 84 -3.54 -16.73 -3.83
C THR A 84 -2.61 -17.92 -4.13
N SER A 85 -1.70 -17.77 -5.11
CA SER A 85 -0.70 -18.78 -5.46
C SER A 85 0.51 -18.80 -4.52
N LYS A 86 0.54 -17.94 -3.52
CA LYS A 86 1.66 -17.79 -2.56
C LYS A 86 2.99 -17.44 -3.21
N ARG A 87 2.96 -16.80 -4.39
CA ARG A 87 4.15 -16.28 -5.07
C ARG A 87 4.68 -15.03 -4.36
N ILE A 88 3.79 -14.29 -3.69
CA ILE A 88 4.09 -13.20 -2.78
C ILE A 88 3.37 -13.45 -1.44
N ASP A 89 3.96 -12.93 -0.37
CA ASP A 89 3.39 -12.99 0.98
C ASP A 89 2.39 -11.87 1.21
N VAL A 90 2.71 -10.67 0.73
CA VAL A 90 1.94 -9.44 0.92
C VAL A 90 1.78 -8.72 -0.41
N ALA A 91 0.59 -8.18 -0.67
CA ALA A 91 0.37 -7.19 -1.72
C ALA A 91 0.05 -5.82 -1.11
N ILE A 92 0.65 -4.78 -1.70
CA ILE A 92 0.40 -3.37 -1.44
C ILE A 92 -0.03 -2.69 -2.75
N SER A 93 -1.09 -1.91 -2.75
CA SER A 93 -1.57 -1.14 -3.92
C SER A 93 -2.87 -0.42 -3.61
N SER A 94 -2.94 0.27 -2.48
CA SER A 94 -4.19 0.92 -2.02
C SER A 94 -5.36 -0.07 -2.07
N ILE A 95 -5.12 -1.32 -1.61
CA ILE A 95 -6.08 -2.40 -1.80
C ILE A 95 -7.19 -2.29 -0.77
N THR A 96 -8.37 -1.89 -1.25
CA THR A 96 -9.58 -1.78 -0.43
C THR A 96 -9.99 -3.12 0.18
N ILE A 97 -10.22 -3.12 1.48
CA ILE A 97 -10.80 -4.25 2.21
C ILE A 97 -12.29 -4.33 1.85
N THR A 98 -12.70 -5.40 1.18
CA THR A 98 -14.11 -5.62 0.84
C THR A 98 -14.58 -7.01 1.29
N PRO A 99 -15.90 -7.20 1.56
CA PRO A 99 -16.44 -8.51 1.89
C PRO A 99 -16.12 -9.57 0.84
N GLU A 100 -16.12 -9.20 -0.45
CA GLU A 100 -15.80 -10.12 -1.54
C GLU A 100 -14.34 -10.57 -1.50
N ARG A 101 -13.40 -9.64 -1.33
CA ARG A 101 -11.97 -9.95 -1.21
C ARG A 101 -11.67 -10.77 0.04
N LEU A 102 -12.36 -10.53 1.14
CA LEU A 102 -12.22 -11.29 2.38
C LEU A 102 -12.64 -12.76 2.27
N LYS A 103 -13.37 -13.17 1.24
CA LYS A 103 -13.69 -14.60 1.00
C LYS A 103 -12.44 -15.40 0.65
N SER A 104 -11.52 -14.84 -0.11
CA SER A 104 -10.32 -15.51 -0.64
C SER A 104 -8.99 -14.95 -0.13
N GLN A 105 -9.01 -13.79 0.50
CA GLN A 105 -7.84 -13.08 1.02
C GLN A 105 -8.01 -12.77 2.50
N SER A 106 -6.90 -12.52 3.18
CA SER A 106 -6.85 -11.91 4.51
C SER A 106 -6.21 -10.52 4.41
N PHE A 107 -6.61 -9.64 5.29
CA PHE A 107 -6.06 -8.29 5.38
C PHE A 107 -5.63 -8.00 6.81
N THR A 108 -4.58 -7.20 6.98
CA THR A 108 -4.32 -6.55 8.27
C THR A 108 -5.44 -5.58 8.61
N GLN A 109 -5.44 -5.05 9.82
CA GLN A 109 -6.25 -3.87 10.12
C GLN A 109 -5.95 -2.75 9.11
N PRO A 110 -6.92 -1.88 8.82
CA PRO A 110 -6.70 -0.78 7.88
C PRO A 110 -5.66 0.23 8.41
N TYR A 111 -4.95 0.85 7.47
CA TYR A 111 -3.96 1.90 7.75
C TYR A 111 -4.24 3.21 7.02
N TYR A 112 -5.25 3.25 6.15
CA TYR A 112 -5.65 4.43 5.40
C TYR A 112 -7.15 4.40 5.09
N ASP A 113 -7.81 5.56 5.16
CA ASP A 113 -9.22 5.73 4.80
C ASP A 113 -9.32 6.49 3.49
N SER A 114 -10.19 6.04 2.59
CA SER A 114 -10.40 6.64 1.28
C SER A 114 -11.88 6.73 0.92
N ASP A 115 -12.12 7.49 -0.13
CA ASP A 115 -13.36 7.50 -0.89
C ASP A 115 -13.02 7.50 -2.39
N MET A 116 -13.96 7.06 -3.21
CA MET A 116 -13.87 7.23 -4.66
C MET A 116 -14.34 8.60 -5.11
N GLY A 117 -13.98 8.97 -6.32
CA GLY A 117 -14.44 10.20 -6.96
C GLY A 117 -14.70 10.02 -8.44
N ILE A 118 -15.57 10.88 -8.96
CA ILE A 118 -15.76 11.08 -10.39
C ILE A 118 -14.83 12.22 -10.80
N ALA A 119 -13.85 11.90 -11.64
CA ALA A 119 -12.92 12.87 -12.21
C ALA A 119 -13.22 13.10 -13.68
N THR A 120 -13.08 14.34 -14.11
CA THR A 120 -13.28 14.77 -15.51
C THR A 120 -12.28 15.86 -15.88
N LYS A 121 -12.29 16.28 -17.14
CA LYS A 121 -11.59 17.51 -17.53
C LYS A 121 -12.17 18.70 -16.77
N THR A 122 -11.33 19.68 -16.47
CA THR A 122 -11.72 20.89 -15.73
C THR A 122 -12.83 21.69 -16.42
N ASP A 123 -12.85 21.69 -17.75
CA ASP A 123 -13.83 22.37 -18.63
C ASP A 123 -15.04 21.48 -19.00
N SER A 124 -15.06 20.21 -18.54
CA SER A 124 -16.19 19.31 -18.81
C SER A 124 -17.47 19.78 -18.12
N ALA A 125 -18.60 19.62 -18.84
CA ALA A 125 -19.94 19.81 -18.30
C ALA A 125 -20.34 18.71 -17.32
N VAL A 126 -19.70 17.53 -17.37
CA VAL A 126 -19.93 16.42 -16.41
C VAL A 126 -19.41 16.83 -15.05
N SER A 127 -20.27 16.88 -14.05
CA SER A 127 -19.96 17.34 -12.68
C SER A 127 -20.47 16.38 -11.62
N THR A 128 -21.47 15.59 -11.94
CA THR A 128 -22.13 14.65 -11.00
C THR A 128 -22.34 13.29 -11.66
N GLU A 129 -22.70 12.29 -10.86
CA GLU A 129 -23.07 10.95 -11.31
C GLU A 129 -24.22 11.02 -12.33
N ALA A 130 -25.24 11.87 -12.11
CA ALA A 130 -26.37 12.02 -13.03
C ALA A 130 -25.97 12.50 -14.44
N ASP A 131 -24.85 13.23 -14.56
CA ASP A 131 -24.32 13.71 -15.84
C ASP A 131 -23.61 12.62 -16.65
N LEU A 132 -23.38 11.43 -16.05
CA LEU A 132 -22.72 10.30 -16.71
C LEU A 132 -23.63 9.57 -17.70
N LYS A 133 -24.92 9.90 -17.74
CA LYS A 133 -25.85 9.31 -18.71
C LYS A 133 -25.39 9.51 -20.15
N GLY A 134 -25.25 8.40 -20.89
CA GLY A 134 -24.76 8.39 -22.27
C GLY A 134 -23.26 8.66 -22.41
N LYS A 135 -22.49 8.65 -21.31
CA LYS A 135 -21.05 8.90 -21.28
C LYS A 135 -20.23 7.60 -21.23
N ILE A 136 -18.99 7.69 -21.67
CA ILE A 136 -18.00 6.63 -21.54
C ILE A 136 -17.25 6.84 -20.21
N VAL A 137 -17.33 5.88 -19.31
CA VAL A 137 -16.67 5.94 -17.99
C VAL A 137 -15.47 5.00 -17.96
N GLY A 138 -14.30 5.54 -17.66
CA GLY A 138 -13.06 4.77 -17.53
C GLY A 138 -12.81 4.36 -16.08
N VAL A 139 -12.24 3.16 -15.89
CA VAL A 139 -11.91 2.58 -14.58
C VAL A 139 -10.61 1.78 -14.64
N LEU A 140 -9.94 1.62 -13.49
CA LEU A 140 -8.86 0.65 -13.37
C LEU A 140 -9.47 -0.76 -13.27
N SER A 141 -9.03 -1.67 -14.13
CA SER A 141 -9.55 -3.05 -14.16
C SER A 141 -9.25 -3.80 -12.86
N GLY A 142 -10.26 -4.48 -12.29
CA GLY A 142 -10.19 -5.21 -11.01
C GLY A 142 -10.31 -4.34 -9.76
N SER A 143 -10.48 -3.01 -9.92
CA SER A 143 -10.67 -2.08 -8.80
C SER A 143 -12.11 -2.10 -8.26
N THR A 144 -12.30 -1.51 -7.08
CA THR A 144 -13.62 -1.20 -6.53
C THR A 144 -14.35 -0.16 -7.37
N GLY A 145 -13.62 0.75 -8.02
CA GLY A 145 -14.16 1.69 -9.00
C GLY A 145 -14.81 0.98 -10.19
N GLU A 146 -14.18 -0.07 -10.74
CA GLU A 146 -14.80 -0.89 -11.78
C GLU A 146 -16.08 -1.57 -11.29
N THR A 147 -16.05 -2.12 -10.08
CA THR A 147 -17.22 -2.77 -9.47
C THR A 147 -18.36 -1.79 -9.31
N TRP A 148 -18.07 -0.58 -8.81
CA TRP A 148 -19.06 0.47 -8.63
C TRP A 148 -19.68 0.89 -9.98
N VAL A 149 -18.84 1.22 -10.97
CA VAL A 149 -19.31 1.68 -12.29
C VAL A 149 -20.15 0.62 -12.99
N LYS A 150 -19.72 -0.64 -12.99
CA LYS A 150 -20.49 -1.74 -13.57
C LYS A 150 -21.83 -1.97 -12.87
N GLY A 151 -21.86 -1.80 -11.54
CA GLY A 151 -23.08 -1.92 -10.75
C GLY A 151 -24.10 -0.80 -11.00
N HIS A 152 -23.63 0.38 -11.46
CA HIS A 152 -24.46 1.56 -11.73
C HIS A 152 -24.75 1.77 -13.23
N GLN A 153 -24.08 1.03 -14.12
CA GLN A 153 -24.14 1.27 -15.57
C GLN A 153 -25.57 1.27 -16.13
N GLU A 154 -26.39 0.29 -15.77
CA GLU A 154 -27.75 0.18 -16.26
C GLU A 154 -28.65 1.28 -15.67
N ALA A 155 -28.56 1.51 -14.35
CA ALA A 155 -29.39 2.48 -13.65
C ALA A 155 -29.11 3.92 -14.08
N ASP A 156 -27.82 4.26 -14.24
CA ASP A 156 -27.37 5.62 -14.58
C ASP A 156 -27.23 5.82 -16.10
N GLY A 157 -27.32 4.75 -16.88
CA GLY A 157 -27.36 4.78 -18.33
C GLY A 157 -26.04 5.18 -18.98
N PHE A 158 -24.88 4.76 -18.44
CA PHE A 158 -23.58 4.96 -19.08
C PHE A 158 -23.55 4.25 -20.43
N SER A 159 -23.01 4.92 -21.46
CA SER A 159 -22.94 4.34 -22.80
C SER A 159 -21.95 3.19 -22.88
N ASP A 160 -20.82 3.29 -22.17
CA ASP A 160 -19.77 2.28 -22.12
C ASP A 160 -18.95 2.39 -20.83
N VAL A 161 -18.33 1.26 -20.42
CA VAL A 161 -17.37 1.19 -19.33
C VAL A 161 -16.04 0.67 -19.86
N LYS A 162 -15.02 1.53 -19.87
CA LYS A 162 -13.71 1.19 -20.40
C LYS A 162 -12.71 0.87 -19.28
N GLY A 163 -12.28 -0.40 -19.21
CA GLY A 163 -11.26 -0.87 -18.28
C GLY A 163 -9.84 -0.55 -18.75
N TYR A 164 -8.97 -0.17 -17.82
CA TYR A 164 -7.56 0.11 -18.07
C TYR A 164 -6.68 -0.73 -17.14
N ASP A 165 -5.53 -1.17 -17.65
CA ASP A 165 -4.54 -1.90 -16.85
C ASP A 165 -3.76 -0.97 -15.90
N THR A 166 -3.71 0.33 -16.21
CA THR A 166 -3.03 1.33 -15.39
C THR A 166 -3.87 2.59 -15.19
N GLN A 167 -3.81 3.15 -13.98
CA GLN A 167 -4.44 4.44 -13.71
C GLN A 167 -3.85 5.56 -14.56
N GLN A 168 -2.56 5.48 -14.86
CA GLN A 168 -1.92 6.46 -15.74
C GLN A 168 -2.55 6.49 -17.13
N ASN A 169 -2.77 5.33 -17.78
CA ASN A 169 -3.42 5.23 -19.07
C ASN A 169 -4.88 5.70 -19.03
N LEU A 170 -5.60 5.37 -17.96
CA LEU A 170 -6.94 5.89 -17.70
C LEU A 170 -6.96 7.43 -17.70
N LEU A 171 -6.08 8.05 -16.92
CA LEU A 171 -6.04 9.51 -16.80
C LEU A 171 -5.54 10.20 -18.07
N LEU A 172 -4.61 9.58 -18.83
CA LEU A 172 -4.20 10.06 -20.15
C LEU A 172 -5.35 10.02 -21.17
N ASP A 173 -6.16 8.96 -21.15
CA ASP A 173 -7.33 8.84 -22.01
C ASP A 173 -8.43 9.83 -21.60
N LEU A 174 -8.61 10.09 -20.30
CA LEU A 174 -9.51 11.13 -19.81
C LEU A 174 -9.06 12.54 -20.28
N SER A 175 -7.79 12.87 -20.13
CA SER A 175 -7.21 14.13 -20.58
C SER A 175 -7.37 14.31 -22.10
N ALA A 176 -7.16 13.24 -22.88
CA ALA A 176 -7.34 13.21 -24.32
C ALA A 176 -8.82 13.19 -24.79
N GLY A 177 -9.79 13.07 -23.86
CA GLY A 177 -11.22 12.99 -24.18
C GLY A 177 -11.67 11.68 -24.84
N ARG A 178 -10.90 10.58 -24.64
CA ARG A 178 -11.28 9.23 -25.11
C ARG A 178 -12.22 8.50 -24.14
N VAL A 179 -12.33 9.00 -22.91
CA VAL A 179 -13.40 8.75 -21.96
C VAL A 179 -13.90 10.08 -21.41
N ASP A 180 -15.15 10.16 -21.02
CA ASP A 180 -15.77 11.39 -20.52
C ASP A 180 -15.50 11.62 -19.03
N ALA A 181 -15.38 10.53 -18.27
CA ALA A 181 -15.13 10.54 -16.85
C ALA A 181 -14.24 9.35 -16.44
N ALA A 182 -13.57 9.47 -15.29
CA ALA A 182 -12.90 8.38 -14.61
C ALA A 182 -13.47 8.22 -13.20
N VAL A 183 -13.68 6.98 -12.76
CA VAL A 183 -14.02 6.66 -11.37
C VAL A 183 -12.86 5.89 -10.75
N SER A 184 -12.27 6.46 -9.71
CA SER A 184 -11.14 5.89 -8.98
C SER A 184 -11.00 6.52 -7.60
N ASP A 185 -10.04 6.04 -6.82
CA ASP A 185 -9.73 6.55 -5.48
C ASP A 185 -9.20 8.00 -5.56
N ILE A 186 -9.78 8.86 -4.75
CA ILE A 186 -9.47 10.30 -4.76
C ILE A 186 -7.99 10.59 -4.52
N PRO A 187 -7.31 10.01 -3.51
CA PRO A 187 -5.95 10.41 -3.18
C PRO A 187 -4.94 10.19 -4.33
N GLY A 188 -5.03 9.05 -5.04
CA GLY A 188 -4.19 8.77 -6.19
C GLY A 188 -4.47 9.68 -7.39
N MET A 189 -5.75 10.01 -7.62
CA MET A 189 -6.15 10.97 -8.66
C MET A 189 -5.64 12.37 -8.34
N GLU A 190 -5.88 12.88 -7.13
CA GLU A 190 -5.45 14.23 -6.73
C GLU A 190 -3.94 14.40 -6.79
N TYR A 191 -3.18 13.38 -6.41
CA TYR A 191 -1.73 13.39 -6.58
C TYR A 191 -1.36 13.52 -8.07
N SER A 192 -1.98 12.73 -8.95
CA SER A 192 -1.75 12.80 -10.40
C SER A 192 -2.11 14.16 -10.97
N PHE A 193 -3.16 14.81 -10.47
CA PHE A 193 -3.61 16.14 -10.90
C PHE A 193 -2.68 17.28 -10.47
N THR A 194 -1.73 17.02 -9.59
CA THR A 194 -0.63 17.96 -9.36
C THR A 194 0.19 18.22 -10.63
N LYS A 195 0.24 17.23 -11.55
CA LYS A 195 0.93 17.29 -12.85
C LYS A 195 -0.07 17.44 -14.02
N MET A 196 -1.25 16.85 -13.95
CA MET A 196 -2.31 16.89 -14.98
C MET A 196 -3.36 17.95 -14.60
N LYS A 197 -3.03 19.24 -14.86
CA LYS A 197 -3.84 20.38 -14.41
C LYS A 197 -5.17 20.57 -15.15
N ASP A 198 -5.35 19.87 -16.24
CA ASP A 198 -6.58 19.82 -17.04
C ASP A 198 -7.63 18.88 -16.45
N LEU A 199 -7.28 18.09 -15.43
CA LEU A 199 -8.17 17.14 -14.76
C LEU A 199 -8.49 17.58 -13.32
N LYS A 200 -9.67 17.20 -12.84
CA LYS A 200 -10.06 17.36 -11.43
C LYS A 200 -11.14 16.38 -11.00
N VAL A 201 -11.18 16.09 -9.70
CA VAL A 201 -12.34 15.43 -9.07
C VAL A 201 -13.50 16.42 -9.01
N LYS A 202 -14.63 16.06 -9.60
CA LYS A 202 -15.86 16.87 -9.61
C LYS A 202 -16.82 16.46 -8.51
N GLN A 203 -16.93 15.17 -8.25
CA GLN A 203 -17.80 14.63 -7.21
C GLN A 203 -17.05 13.57 -6.39
N ARG A 204 -17.21 13.62 -5.08
CA ARG A 204 -16.82 12.56 -4.14
C ARG A 204 -17.95 11.55 -4.04
N ILE A 205 -17.62 10.28 -4.16
CA ILE A 205 -18.51 9.16 -3.86
C ILE A 205 -18.10 8.63 -2.49
N LYS A 206 -18.94 8.83 -1.49
CA LYS A 206 -18.66 8.41 -0.10
C LYS A 206 -18.77 6.88 0.01
N THR A 207 -17.67 6.20 -0.19
CA THR A 207 -17.58 4.74 -0.11
C THR A 207 -17.11 4.26 1.25
N GLY A 208 -16.37 5.09 1.98
CA GLY A 208 -15.75 4.71 3.25
C GLY A 208 -14.74 3.58 3.09
N GLU A 209 -14.03 3.56 1.96
CA GLU A 209 -13.01 2.55 1.68
C GLU A 209 -11.86 2.63 2.67
N GLN A 210 -11.33 1.46 3.01
CA GLN A 210 -10.17 1.32 3.88
C GLN A 210 -9.14 0.39 3.24
N TYR A 211 -7.85 0.78 3.27
CA TYR A 211 -6.76 -0.02 2.71
C TYR A 211 -6.07 -0.83 3.79
N GLY A 212 -5.74 -2.08 3.47
CA GLY A 212 -5.00 -3.00 4.32
C GLY A 212 -3.92 -3.74 3.54
N LEU A 213 -2.88 -4.24 4.23
CA LEU A 213 -1.93 -5.17 3.62
C LEU A 213 -2.68 -6.46 3.29
N MET A 214 -2.75 -6.80 1.99
CA MET A 214 -3.47 -8.00 1.52
C MET A 214 -2.52 -9.19 1.49
N MET A 215 -3.02 -10.34 1.96
CA MET A 215 -2.29 -11.60 2.03
C MET A 215 -3.20 -12.74 1.56
N THR A 216 -2.63 -13.91 1.25
CA THR A 216 -3.46 -15.09 1.04
C THR A 216 -4.30 -15.39 2.28
N LYS A 217 -5.43 -16.07 2.08
CA LYS A 217 -6.34 -16.43 3.18
C LYS A 217 -5.59 -17.18 4.27
N ASP A 218 -5.76 -16.74 5.53
CA ASP A 218 -5.18 -17.32 6.73
C ASP A 218 -3.64 -17.43 6.72
N HIS A 219 -2.97 -16.43 6.11
CA HIS A 219 -1.51 -16.38 6.04
C HIS A 219 -0.86 -16.39 7.44
N PRO A 220 0.18 -17.20 7.68
CA PRO A 220 0.78 -17.37 9.03
C PRO A 220 1.41 -16.08 9.60
N LEU A 221 1.82 -15.14 8.75
CA LEU A 221 2.38 -13.84 9.18
C LEU A 221 1.32 -12.78 9.45
N LEU A 222 0.02 -13.03 9.17
CA LEU A 222 -1.04 -12.03 9.31
C LEU A 222 -1.05 -11.39 10.71
N GLY A 223 -1.05 -12.23 11.75
CA GLY A 223 -1.04 -11.74 13.15
C GLY A 223 0.18 -10.87 13.45
N LYS A 224 1.37 -11.35 13.09
CA LYS A 224 2.64 -10.63 13.34
C LYS A 224 2.68 -9.27 12.64
N LEU A 225 2.29 -9.19 11.36
CA LEU A 225 2.27 -7.94 10.60
C LEU A 225 1.17 -6.99 11.12
N ASN A 226 0.03 -7.54 11.54
CA ASN A 226 -1.02 -6.74 12.17
C ASN A 226 -0.57 -6.15 13.51
N ASP A 227 0.15 -6.92 14.35
CA ASP A 227 0.72 -6.44 15.61
C ASP A 227 1.79 -5.38 15.38
N ALA A 228 2.60 -5.51 14.31
CA ALA A 228 3.55 -4.49 13.88
C ALA A 228 2.84 -3.18 13.52
N LEU A 229 1.72 -3.23 12.75
CA LEU A 229 0.91 -2.05 12.45
C LEU A 229 0.31 -1.44 13.72
N THR A 230 -0.18 -2.25 14.66
CA THR A 230 -0.66 -1.79 15.96
C THR A 230 0.44 -1.02 16.71
N ALA A 231 1.66 -1.55 16.74
CA ALA A 231 2.79 -0.87 17.36
C ALA A 231 3.14 0.44 16.66
N MET A 232 3.13 0.46 15.30
CA MET A 232 3.38 1.66 14.51
C MET A 232 2.34 2.76 14.73
N LYS A 233 1.10 2.40 14.98
CA LYS A 233 0.04 3.36 15.35
C LYS A 233 0.30 3.94 16.75
N LYS A 234 0.59 3.07 17.72
CA LYS A 234 0.81 3.44 19.13
C LYS A 234 2.01 4.35 19.34
N ASP A 235 3.10 4.10 18.65
CA ASP A 235 4.33 4.90 18.79
C ASP A 235 4.43 6.09 17.84
N GLY A 236 3.40 6.31 16.99
CA GLY A 236 3.32 7.43 16.06
C GLY A 236 4.09 7.24 14.76
N THR A 237 4.75 6.11 14.53
CA THR A 237 5.51 5.83 13.30
C THR A 237 4.61 5.91 12.07
N LEU A 238 3.40 5.33 12.12
CA LEU A 238 2.47 5.36 10.99
C LEU A 238 2.00 6.78 10.67
N ALA A 239 1.73 7.60 11.70
CA ALA A 239 1.38 9.02 11.53
C ALA A 239 2.55 9.82 10.93
N ALA A 240 3.80 9.52 11.33
CA ALA A 240 4.98 10.17 10.75
C ALA A 240 5.18 9.80 9.27
N ILE A 241 4.97 8.52 8.90
CA ILE A 241 4.98 8.07 7.50
C ILE A 241 3.89 8.80 6.70
N HIS A 242 2.67 8.91 7.25
CA HIS A 242 1.59 9.67 6.61
C HIS A 242 2.00 11.12 6.35
N LYS A 243 2.51 11.80 7.36
CA LYS A 243 2.95 13.20 7.24
C LYS A 243 4.05 13.38 6.19
N LYS A 244 4.99 12.43 6.11
CA LYS A 244 6.05 12.43 5.09
C LYS A 244 5.50 12.45 3.67
N TRP A 245 4.47 11.65 3.39
CA TRP A 245 3.97 11.44 2.03
C TRP A 245 2.83 12.38 1.63
N PHE A 246 2.00 12.78 2.59
CA PHE A 246 0.82 13.65 2.33
C PHE A 246 1.03 15.10 2.78
N GLY A 247 2.13 15.42 3.47
CA GLY A 247 2.47 16.77 3.90
C GLY A 247 1.63 17.31 5.07
N SER A 248 0.66 16.55 5.56
CA SER A 248 -0.23 16.90 6.66
C SER A 248 -0.32 15.80 7.71
N ASP A 249 -0.71 16.14 8.92
CA ASP A 249 -1.00 15.13 9.94
C ASP A 249 -2.24 14.31 9.53
N ALA A 250 -2.22 13.01 9.84
CA ALA A 250 -3.39 12.16 9.65
C ALA A 250 -4.52 12.59 10.60
N PRO A 251 -5.79 12.58 10.17
CA PRO A 251 -6.91 12.86 11.06
C PRO A 251 -6.89 11.96 12.30
N ALA A 252 -7.14 12.53 13.48
CA ALA A 252 -7.04 11.82 14.75
C ALA A 252 -8.02 10.64 14.88
N ASP A 253 -9.08 10.64 14.10
CA ASP A 253 -10.10 9.58 14.03
C ASP A 253 -9.88 8.58 12.89
N SER A 254 -8.85 8.78 12.07
CA SER A 254 -8.54 7.92 10.91
C SER A 254 -7.97 6.56 11.31
N SER A 255 -8.09 5.60 10.39
CA SER A 255 -7.46 4.28 10.51
C SER A 255 -5.92 4.34 10.51
N THR A 256 -5.32 5.43 10.06
CA THR A 256 -3.87 5.67 10.18
C THR A 256 -3.43 5.81 11.65
N VAL A 257 -4.28 6.40 12.49
CA VAL A 257 -3.96 6.70 13.90
C VAL A 257 -4.58 5.69 14.86
N LYS A 258 -5.86 5.36 14.63
CA LYS A 258 -6.61 4.48 15.51
C LYS A 258 -6.29 3.01 15.27
N GLU A 259 -6.13 2.27 16.37
CA GLU A 259 -6.13 0.80 16.30
C GLU A 259 -7.50 0.29 15.89
N MET A 260 -7.52 -0.57 14.88
CA MET A 260 -8.74 -1.13 14.31
C MET A 260 -8.73 -2.66 14.42
N PRO A 261 -9.89 -3.31 14.50
CA PRO A 261 -9.95 -4.76 14.49
C PRO A 261 -9.44 -5.36 13.18
N LEU A 262 -8.97 -6.60 13.23
CA LEU A 262 -8.74 -7.39 12.01
C LEU A 262 -10.06 -7.56 11.24
N PRO A 263 -10.05 -7.26 9.92
CA PRO A 263 -11.22 -7.46 9.08
C PRO A 263 -11.63 -8.93 9.00
N LYS A 264 -12.92 -9.18 9.04
CA LYS A 264 -13.52 -10.53 8.92
C LYS A 264 -14.56 -10.52 7.81
N ALA A 265 -14.68 -11.68 7.11
CA ALA A 265 -15.71 -11.91 6.12
C ALA A 265 -17.09 -12.01 6.77
#